data_6817b92a2a4f146075e9b98d77143f91
#
_entry.id   6817b92a2a4f146075e9b98d77143f91
#
_cell.length_a   1.000
_cell.length_b   1.000
_cell.length_c   1.000
_cell.angle_alpha   90.00
_cell.angle_beta   90.00
_cell.angle_gamma   90.00
#
_symmetry.space_group_name_H-M   'P 1'
#
loop_
_entity.id
_entity.type
_entity.pdbx_description
1 polymer ?
#
loop_
_entity_poly.entity_id
_entity_poly.type
_entity_poly.pdbx_seq_one_letter_code
_entity_poly.pdbx_strand_id
1 'polypeptide(L)'
;VFGEAQAQDYAAQRQRLVAEVDAMYGETRGETGLDAMSPAVRAALGKVERHRLVSPAQVSYAYRNHPLSIGAGQTISQPYIVALSADLLAPKPGDVVLEVGTGSGYQAAVLAEIAKQVYSIELIETLGRSAAARLTELGYRNVEVRIGDGYAGWPEKAPFDGIVVTAAAPQVPPALIAQLKPGARMVIPVGGSDEVQYLKVLVKRADGGYDERRVLPVRFVPLVPGKK
;
A
#
# COMPACT_ATOMS: atom_id res chain seq x y z
N VAL A 1 -33.68 -6.23 -6.35
CA VAL A 1 -33.51 -7.61 -5.83
C VAL A 1 -32.10 -8.13 -6.15
N PHE A 2 -31.56 -7.87 -7.36
CA PHE A 2 -30.20 -8.32 -7.75
C PHE A 2 -29.06 -7.58 -7.00
N GLY A 3 -29.28 -6.36 -6.56
CA GLY A 3 -28.24 -5.55 -5.91
C GLY A 3 -27.89 -6.03 -4.48
N GLU A 4 -28.87 -6.43 -3.69
CA GLU A 4 -28.65 -6.89 -2.31
C GLU A 4 -27.96 -8.27 -2.25
N ALA A 5 -28.31 -9.20 -3.12
CA ALA A 5 -27.68 -10.52 -3.18
C ALA A 5 -26.18 -10.41 -3.61
N GLN A 6 -25.86 -9.51 -4.55
CA GLN A 6 -24.47 -9.27 -4.95
C GLN A 6 -23.66 -8.55 -3.86
N ALA A 7 -24.24 -7.58 -3.17
CA ALA A 7 -23.56 -6.89 -2.07
C ALA A 7 -23.27 -7.84 -0.90
N GLN A 8 -24.21 -8.73 -0.60
CA GLN A 8 -24.04 -9.75 0.44
C GLN A 8 -22.95 -10.77 0.08
N ASP A 9 -22.83 -11.16 -1.19
CA ASP A 9 -21.76 -12.06 -1.67
C ASP A 9 -20.38 -11.40 -1.54
N TYR A 10 -20.22 -10.14 -1.92
CA TYR A 10 -18.94 -9.41 -1.76
C TYR A 10 -18.54 -9.24 -0.30
N ALA A 11 -19.46 -9.03 0.60
CA ALA A 11 -19.17 -8.94 2.03
C ALA A 11 -18.64 -10.30 2.55
N ALA A 12 -19.29 -11.41 2.19
CA ALA A 12 -18.82 -12.74 2.56
C ALA A 12 -17.47 -13.09 1.93
N GLN A 13 -17.23 -12.71 0.66
CA GLN A 13 -15.94 -12.90 -0.01
C GLN A 13 -14.83 -12.11 0.70
N ARG A 14 -15.11 -10.86 1.09
CA ARG A 14 -14.17 -10.02 1.83
C ARG A 14 -13.80 -10.61 3.19
N GLN A 15 -14.78 -11.14 3.93
CA GLN A 15 -14.51 -11.81 5.21
C GLN A 15 -13.65 -13.07 5.04
N ARG A 16 -13.90 -13.86 4.02
CA ARG A 16 -13.05 -15.04 3.68
C ARG A 16 -11.62 -14.61 3.35
N LEU A 17 -11.46 -13.54 2.55
CA LEU A 17 -10.15 -12.98 2.25
C LEU A 17 -9.41 -12.52 3.52
N VAL A 18 -10.10 -11.84 4.43
CA VAL A 18 -9.50 -11.41 5.71
C VAL A 18 -8.99 -12.60 6.52
N ALA A 19 -9.77 -13.67 6.60
CA ALA A 19 -9.36 -14.89 7.30
C ALA A 19 -8.17 -15.59 6.62
N GLU A 20 -8.15 -15.65 5.28
CA GLU A 20 -7.04 -16.20 4.50
C GLU A 20 -5.75 -15.38 4.70
N VAL A 21 -5.86 -14.05 4.63
CA VAL A 21 -4.72 -13.13 4.86
C VAL A 21 -4.18 -13.30 6.27
N ASP A 22 -5.04 -13.39 7.27
CA ASP A 22 -4.63 -13.57 8.66
C ASP A 22 -3.87 -14.89 8.89
N ALA A 23 -4.32 -15.97 8.27
CA ALA A 23 -3.63 -17.25 8.35
C ALA A 23 -2.18 -17.18 7.82
N MET A 24 -1.93 -16.40 6.77
CA MET A 24 -0.59 -16.23 6.20
C MET A 24 0.39 -15.55 7.16
N TYR A 25 -0.06 -14.78 8.14
CA TYR A 25 0.84 -14.21 9.16
C TYR A 25 1.51 -15.32 9.97
N GLY A 26 0.77 -16.35 10.36
CA GLY A 26 1.33 -17.52 11.04
C GLY A 26 2.36 -18.27 10.19
N GLU A 27 2.09 -18.41 8.88
CA GLU A 27 2.97 -19.09 7.93
C GLU A 27 4.29 -18.33 7.71
N THR A 28 4.24 -16.99 7.71
CA THR A 28 5.40 -16.11 7.42
C THR A 28 6.01 -15.48 8.67
N ARG A 29 5.60 -15.91 9.86
CA ARG A 29 6.05 -15.37 11.14
C ARG A 29 7.58 -15.35 11.29
N GLY A 30 8.25 -16.39 10.78
CA GLY A 30 9.72 -16.52 10.86
C GLY A 30 10.45 -15.38 10.16
N GLU A 31 9.89 -14.86 9.07
CA GLU A 31 10.46 -13.77 8.27
C GLU A 31 9.95 -12.39 8.71
N THR A 32 8.64 -12.31 8.98
CA THR A 32 7.98 -11.03 9.28
C THR A 32 8.13 -10.60 10.73
N GLY A 33 8.21 -11.56 11.65
CA GLY A 33 8.15 -11.32 13.09
C GLY A 33 6.76 -10.98 13.60
N LEU A 34 5.72 -11.21 12.79
CA LEU A 34 4.31 -10.94 13.12
C LEU A 34 3.52 -12.25 13.15
N ASP A 35 2.83 -12.52 14.25
CA ASP A 35 2.04 -13.75 14.45
C ASP A 35 0.63 -13.66 13.85
N ALA A 36 0.08 -12.45 13.78
CA ALA A 36 -1.27 -12.18 13.33
C ALA A 36 -1.38 -10.76 12.80
N MET A 37 -2.40 -10.53 11.97
CA MET A 37 -2.77 -9.21 11.50
C MET A 37 -3.27 -8.35 12.68
N SER A 38 -2.81 -7.11 12.78
CA SER A 38 -3.29 -6.20 13.83
C SER A 38 -4.81 -5.95 13.72
N PRO A 39 -5.51 -5.66 14.83
CA PRO A 39 -6.94 -5.37 14.78
C PRO A 39 -7.29 -4.20 13.85
N ALA A 40 -6.44 -3.18 13.77
CA ALA A 40 -6.65 -2.01 12.91
C ALA A 40 -6.57 -2.40 11.41
N VAL A 41 -5.54 -3.14 11.01
CA VAL A 41 -5.37 -3.60 9.63
C VAL A 41 -6.46 -4.60 9.26
N ARG A 42 -6.82 -5.50 10.16
CA ARG A 42 -7.93 -6.45 9.98
C ARG A 42 -9.25 -5.72 9.72
N ALA A 43 -9.56 -4.69 10.51
CA ALA A 43 -10.76 -3.89 10.33
C ALA A 43 -10.74 -3.13 8.99
N ALA A 44 -9.61 -2.52 8.65
CA ALA A 44 -9.42 -1.82 7.39
C ALA A 44 -9.62 -2.75 6.18
N LEU A 45 -8.96 -3.91 6.18
CA LEU A 45 -9.10 -4.91 5.11
C LEU A 45 -10.54 -5.43 4.98
N GLY A 46 -11.23 -5.59 6.12
CA GLY A 46 -12.63 -6.02 6.19
C GLY A 46 -13.62 -4.95 5.73
N LYS A 47 -13.20 -3.67 5.68
CA LYS A 47 -14.05 -2.56 5.26
C LYS A 47 -13.85 -2.17 3.80
N VAL A 48 -12.61 -2.09 3.33
CA VAL A 48 -12.28 -1.62 1.98
C VAL A 48 -12.87 -2.53 0.89
N GLU A 49 -13.66 -1.93 0.01
CA GLU A 49 -14.33 -2.62 -1.09
C GLU A 49 -13.40 -2.80 -2.31
N ARG A 50 -12.47 -3.78 -2.21
CA ARG A 50 -11.46 -4.03 -3.22
C ARG A 50 -12.06 -4.24 -4.62
N HIS A 51 -13.25 -4.84 -4.74
CA HIS A 51 -13.94 -5.05 -6.03
C HIS A 51 -14.28 -3.73 -6.76
N ARG A 52 -14.37 -2.62 -6.05
CA ARG A 52 -14.59 -1.29 -6.64
C ARG A 52 -13.28 -0.60 -7.08
N LEU A 53 -12.13 -1.20 -6.76
CA LEU A 53 -10.80 -0.67 -7.09
C LEU A 53 -10.10 -1.46 -8.21
N VAL A 54 -10.80 -2.39 -8.84
CA VAL A 54 -10.34 -3.16 -10.01
C VAL A 54 -11.18 -2.82 -11.25
N SER A 55 -10.72 -3.27 -12.42
CA SER A 55 -11.51 -3.14 -13.65
C SER A 55 -12.72 -4.09 -13.62
N PRO A 56 -13.79 -3.82 -14.39
CA PRO A 56 -14.96 -4.71 -14.49
C PRO A 56 -14.59 -6.16 -14.82
N ALA A 57 -13.59 -6.39 -15.65
CA ALA A 57 -13.11 -7.73 -16.02
C ALA A 57 -12.44 -8.48 -14.85
N GLN A 58 -12.02 -7.78 -13.80
CA GLN A 58 -11.31 -8.35 -12.64
C GLN A 58 -12.18 -8.47 -11.39
N VAL A 59 -13.42 -7.99 -11.42
CA VAL A 59 -14.31 -7.97 -10.24
C VAL A 59 -14.52 -9.36 -9.63
N SER A 60 -14.69 -10.41 -10.44
CA SER A 60 -14.85 -11.79 -9.97
C SER A 60 -13.61 -12.36 -9.25
N TYR A 61 -12.46 -11.74 -9.44
CA TYR A 61 -11.19 -12.13 -8.83
C TYR A 61 -10.78 -11.21 -7.67
N ALA A 62 -11.54 -10.13 -7.43
CA ALA A 62 -11.15 -9.05 -6.52
C ALA A 62 -10.81 -9.52 -5.10
N TYR A 63 -11.47 -10.58 -4.62
CA TYR A 63 -11.28 -11.13 -3.28
C TYR A 63 -10.43 -12.39 -3.24
N ARG A 64 -9.66 -12.67 -4.30
CA ARG A 64 -8.57 -13.64 -4.26
C ARG A 64 -7.30 -13.01 -3.72
N ASN A 65 -6.53 -13.76 -2.93
CA ASN A 65 -5.30 -13.26 -2.32
C ASN A 65 -4.11 -13.31 -3.30
N HIS A 66 -4.23 -12.60 -4.42
CA HIS A 66 -3.17 -12.44 -5.42
C HIS A 66 -3.25 -11.07 -6.11
N PRO A 67 -2.18 -10.60 -6.75
CA PRO A 67 -2.21 -9.36 -7.53
C PRO A 67 -3.09 -9.51 -8.77
N LEU A 68 -3.68 -8.39 -9.23
CA LEU A 68 -4.49 -8.33 -10.45
C LEU A 68 -4.01 -7.17 -11.33
N SER A 69 -4.10 -7.34 -12.65
CA SER A 69 -3.78 -6.24 -13.58
C SER A 69 -4.78 -5.09 -13.45
N ILE A 70 -4.27 -3.86 -13.44
CA ILE A 70 -5.07 -2.62 -13.46
C ILE A 70 -4.83 -1.78 -14.73
N GLY A 71 -4.13 -2.33 -15.72
CA GLY A 71 -3.74 -1.62 -16.94
C GLY A 71 -2.38 -0.95 -16.84
N ALA A 72 -1.92 -0.38 -17.93
CA ALA A 72 -0.62 0.31 -18.05
C ALA A 72 0.58 -0.51 -17.53
N GLY A 73 0.52 -1.84 -17.59
CA GLY A 73 1.56 -2.72 -17.04
C GLY A 73 1.62 -2.78 -15.52
N GLN A 74 0.63 -2.19 -14.82
CA GLN A 74 0.59 -2.12 -13.36
C GLN A 74 -0.41 -3.12 -12.76
N THR A 75 -0.26 -3.37 -11.45
CA THR A 75 -1.12 -4.29 -10.71
C THR A 75 -1.62 -3.66 -9.41
N ILE A 76 -2.83 -4.05 -8.99
CA ILE A 76 -3.24 -3.94 -7.59
C ILE A 76 -2.53 -5.05 -6.81
N SER A 77 -1.86 -4.71 -5.73
CA SER A 77 -1.05 -5.65 -4.94
C SER A 77 -1.89 -6.78 -4.32
N GLN A 78 -1.24 -7.91 -4.05
CA GLN A 78 -1.81 -9.00 -3.27
C GLN A 78 -2.32 -8.49 -1.91
N PRO A 79 -3.53 -8.82 -1.49
CA PRO A 79 -4.10 -8.38 -0.21
C PRO A 79 -3.21 -8.65 1.01
N TYR A 80 -2.56 -9.82 1.07
CA TYR A 80 -1.59 -10.14 2.12
C TYR A 80 -0.44 -9.10 2.19
N ILE A 81 0.13 -8.74 1.04
CA ILE A 81 1.24 -7.76 0.99
C ILE A 81 0.76 -6.36 1.40
N VAL A 82 -0.47 -5.98 1.04
CA VAL A 82 -1.08 -4.72 1.48
C VAL A 82 -1.26 -4.68 3.00
N ALA A 83 -1.81 -5.74 3.58
CA ALA A 83 -1.98 -5.88 5.03
C ALA A 83 -0.63 -5.88 5.75
N LEU A 84 0.32 -6.70 5.29
CA LEU A 84 1.66 -6.79 5.86
C LEU A 84 2.38 -5.43 5.81
N SER A 85 2.31 -4.72 4.69
CA SER A 85 2.93 -3.39 4.57
C SER A 85 2.32 -2.38 5.54
N ALA A 86 1.00 -2.41 5.74
CA ALA A 86 0.32 -1.57 6.72
C ALA A 86 0.73 -1.93 8.16
N ASP A 87 0.81 -3.21 8.52
CA ASP A 87 1.24 -3.64 9.85
C ASP A 87 2.72 -3.33 10.14
N LEU A 88 3.59 -3.50 9.15
CA LEU A 88 5.01 -3.14 9.27
C LEU A 88 5.22 -1.64 9.41
N LEU A 89 4.41 -0.84 8.71
CA LEU A 89 4.39 0.63 8.85
C LEU A 89 3.88 1.04 10.23
N ALA A 90 2.89 0.31 10.76
CA ALA A 90 2.23 0.51 12.04
C ALA A 90 1.66 1.94 12.23
N PRO A 91 0.83 2.45 11.29
CA PRO A 91 0.29 3.80 11.39
C PRO A 91 -0.71 3.92 12.55
N LYS A 92 -0.81 5.12 13.10
CA LYS A 92 -1.73 5.48 14.19
C LYS A 92 -2.81 6.44 13.69
N PRO A 93 -3.95 6.57 14.40
CA PRO A 93 -5.06 7.45 13.98
C PRO A 93 -4.71 8.94 13.81
N GLY A 94 -3.61 9.40 14.44
CA GLY A 94 -3.12 10.79 14.31
C GLY A 94 -2.12 11.01 13.18
N ASP A 95 -1.65 9.94 12.53
CA ASP A 95 -0.51 9.97 11.63
C ASP A 95 -0.86 10.53 10.24
N VAL A 96 0.14 11.19 9.66
CA VAL A 96 0.16 11.63 8.26
C VAL A 96 1.15 10.74 7.52
N VAL A 97 0.67 9.97 6.55
CA VAL A 97 1.48 9.00 5.82
C VAL A 97 1.57 9.32 4.34
N LEU A 98 2.70 8.94 3.73
CA LEU A 98 2.90 9.02 2.29
C LEU A 98 2.86 7.61 1.70
N GLU A 99 2.10 7.44 0.62
CA GLU A 99 2.18 6.30 -0.28
C GLU A 99 2.87 6.71 -1.59
N VAL A 100 3.79 5.89 -2.07
CA VAL A 100 4.42 6.05 -3.38
C VAL A 100 4.01 4.88 -4.27
N GLY A 101 3.22 5.18 -5.30
CA GLY A 101 2.61 4.21 -6.20
C GLY A 101 1.13 3.99 -5.88
N THR A 102 0.26 4.97 -6.18
CA THR A 102 -1.19 4.89 -5.90
C THR A 102 -1.84 3.69 -6.59
N GLY A 103 -1.49 3.44 -7.86
CA GLY A 103 -2.05 2.38 -8.67
C GLY A 103 -3.58 2.41 -8.71
N SER A 104 -4.21 1.42 -8.09
CA SER A 104 -5.68 1.34 -7.96
C SER A 104 -6.26 2.20 -6.84
N GLY A 105 -5.43 2.63 -5.87
CA GLY A 105 -5.83 3.27 -4.62
C GLY A 105 -6.12 2.30 -3.46
N TYR A 106 -5.86 0.99 -3.63
CA TYR A 106 -6.21 0.01 -2.61
C TYR A 106 -5.38 0.14 -1.32
N GLN A 107 -4.04 0.29 -1.44
CA GLN A 107 -3.18 0.51 -0.27
C GLN A 107 -3.51 1.86 0.40
N ALA A 108 -3.76 2.92 -0.41
CA ALA A 108 -4.20 4.22 0.10
C ALA A 108 -5.50 4.10 0.91
N ALA A 109 -6.50 3.36 0.40
CA ALA A 109 -7.77 3.13 1.08
C ALA A 109 -7.58 2.39 2.41
N VAL A 110 -6.75 1.34 2.44
CA VAL A 110 -6.44 0.59 3.68
C VAL A 110 -5.75 1.49 4.70
N LEU A 111 -4.78 2.30 4.29
CA LEU A 111 -4.11 3.24 5.18
C LEU A 111 -5.05 4.34 5.68
N ALA A 112 -5.98 4.81 4.84
CA ALA A 112 -6.95 5.86 5.18
C ALA A 112 -7.97 5.43 6.24
N GLU A 113 -8.20 4.13 6.42
CA GLU A 113 -9.02 3.59 7.50
C GLU A 113 -8.32 3.68 8.87
N ILE A 114 -7.00 3.91 8.89
CA ILE A 114 -6.19 3.88 10.12
C ILE A 114 -5.58 5.25 10.40
N ALA A 115 -4.96 5.87 9.40
CA ALA A 115 -4.24 7.12 9.53
C ALA A 115 -5.17 8.35 9.44
N LYS A 116 -4.73 9.47 9.97
CA LYS A 116 -5.44 10.76 9.87
C LYS A 116 -5.49 11.26 8.43
N GLN A 117 -4.38 11.15 7.70
CA GLN A 117 -4.22 11.66 6.34
C GLN A 117 -3.29 10.76 5.55
N VAL A 118 -3.65 10.47 4.32
CA VAL A 118 -2.82 9.76 3.35
C VAL A 118 -2.55 10.69 2.16
N TYR A 119 -1.27 10.93 1.88
CA TYR A 119 -0.81 11.51 0.63
C TYR A 119 -0.31 10.38 -0.26
N SER A 120 -0.72 10.37 -1.53
CA SER A 120 -0.36 9.29 -2.45
C SER A 120 0.13 9.87 -3.77
N ILE A 121 1.25 9.33 -4.28
CA ILE A 121 1.86 9.77 -5.53
C ILE A 121 1.75 8.68 -6.57
N GLU A 122 1.30 9.07 -7.78
CA GLU A 122 1.24 8.19 -8.95
C GLU A 122 1.94 8.84 -10.13
N LEU A 123 2.82 8.10 -10.78
CA LEU A 123 3.52 8.58 -11.98
C LEU A 123 2.62 8.56 -13.22
N ILE A 124 1.78 7.54 -13.34
CA ILE A 124 0.91 7.32 -14.49
C ILE A 124 -0.37 8.11 -14.32
N GLU A 125 -0.51 9.21 -15.05
CA GLU A 125 -1.60 10.17 -14.90
C GLU A 125 -2.99 9.51 -14.99
N THR A 126 -3.20 8.61 -15.94
CA THR A 126 -4.48 7.92 -16.10
C THR A 126 -4.86 7.07 -14.91
N LEU A 127 -3.89 6.39 -14.29
CA LEU A 127 -4.11 5.61 -13.06
C LEU A 127 -4.38 6.51 -11.87
N GLY A 128 -3.55 7.54 -11.66
CA GLY A 128 -3.71 8.45 -10.53
C GLY A 128 -5.05 9.21 -10.55
N ARG A 129 -5.47 9.71 -11.73
CA ARG A 129 -6.79 10.35 -11.87
C ARG A 129 -7.94 9.37 -11.60
N SER A 130 -7.84 8.14 -12.12
CA SER A 130 -8.85 7.11 -11.89
C SER A 130 -8.92 6.71 -10.41
N ALA A 131 -7.78 6.53 -9.75
CA ALA A 131 -7.72 6.21 -8.32
C ALA A 131 -8.31 7.35 -7.47
N ALA A 132 -7.94 8.61 -7.73
CA ALA A 132 -8.47 9.77 -7.03
C ALA A 132 -10.01 9.86 -7.12
N ALA A 133 -10.56 9.65 -8.33
CA ALA A 133 -12.00 9.65 -8.54
C ALA A 133 -12.70 8.53 -7.75
N ARG A 134 -12.17 7.30 -7.82
CA ARG A 134 -12.72 6.14 -7.08
C ARG A 134 -12.64 6.31 -5.57
N LEU A 135 -11.52 6.80 -5.05
CA LEU A 135 -11.35 7.07 -3.62
C LEU A 135 -12.34 8.12 -3.13
N THR A 136 -12.56 9.18 -3.91
CA THR A 136 -13.57 10.20 -3.62
C THR A 136 -14.99 9.62 -3.62
N GLU A 137 -15.34 8.81 -4.62
CA GLU A 137 -16.63 8.12 -4.73
C GLU A 137 -16.88 7.15 -3.57
N LEU A 138 -15.82 6.47 -3.09
CA LEU A 138 -15.84 5.58 -1.93
C LEU A 138 -15.89 6.34 -0.58
N GLY A 139 -15.81 7.67 -0.60
CA GLY A 139 -15.90 8.50 0.60
C GLY A 139 -14.59 8.74 1.35
N TYR A 140 -13.43 8.36 0.79
CA TYR A 140 -12.12 8.62 1.39
C TYR A 140 -11.73 10.09 1.25
N ARG A 141 -12.16 10.92 2.20
CA ARG A 141 -11.88 12.37 2.23
C ARG A 141 -10.49 12.71 2.76
N ASN A 142 -9.85 11.75 3.39
CA ASN A 142 -8.51 11.86 3.96
C ASN A 142 -7.43 11.23 3.06
N VAL A 143 -7.69 11.08 1.76
CA VAL A 143 -6.69 10.70 0.75
C VAL A 143 -6.54 11.82 -0.26
N GLU A 144 -5.31 12.29 -0.48
CA GLU A 144 -4.98 13.24 -1.54
C GLU A 144 -4.00 12.57 -2.51
N VAL A 145 -4.38 12.50 -3.79
CA VAL A 145 -3.56 11.88 -4.85
C VAL A 145 -2.89 12.96 -5.70
N ARG A 146 -1.59 12.84 -5.90
CA ARG A 146 -0.79 13.70 -6.78
C ARG A 146 -0.21 12.90 -7.94
N ILE A 147 -0.25 13.48 -9.13
CA ILE A 147 0.51 12.97 -10.28
C ILE A 147 1.93 13.52 -10.19
N GLY A 148 2.93 12.65 -10.15
CA GLY A 148 4.32 13.07 -9.98
C GLY A 148 5.33 11.94 -9.84
N ASP A 149 6.58 12.34 -9.70
CA ASP A 149 7.71 11.42 -9.52
C ASP A 149 7.79 10.93 -8.08
N GLY A 150 7.59 9.61 -7.90
CA GLY A 150 7.68 8.96 -6.59
C GLY A 150 9.06 9.04 -5.94
N TYR A 151 10.14 9.13 -6.73
CA TYR A 151 11.49 9.31 -6.19
C TYR A 151 11.67 10.64 -5.46
N ALA A 152 10.96 11.68 -5.90
CA ALA A 152 11.01 13.01 -5.27
C ALA A 152 10.21 13.07 -3.96
N GLY A 153 9.25 12.15 -3.78
CA GLY A 153 8.31 12.23 -2.67
C GLY A 153 7.40 13.46 -2.77
N TRP A 154 6.98 13.97 -1.61
CA TRP A 154 6.11 15.15 -1.52
C TRP A 154 6.62 16.13 -0.47
N PRO A 155 7.67 16.92 -0.79
CA PRO A 155 8.35 17.80 0.18
C PRO A 155 7.41 18.79 0.85
N GLU A 156 6.41 19.32 0.13
CA GLU A 156 5.46 20.32 0.64
C GLU A 156 4.52 19.80 1.71
N LYS A 157 4.41 18.47 1.83
CA LYS A 157 3.56 17.78 2.84
C LYS A 157 4.40 17.11 3.93
N ALA A 158 5.73 17.07 3.75
CA ALA A 158 6.64 16.48 4.74
C ALA A 158 6.74 17.36 6.01
N PRO A 159 7.17 16.77 7.16
CA PRO A 159 7.62 15.40 7.34
C PRO A 159 6.47 14.42 7.63
N PHE A 160 6.66 13.14 7.24
CA PHE A 160 5.67 12.09 7.37
C PHE A 160 5.92 11.20 8.60
N ASP A 161 4.83 10.70 9.20
CA ASP A 161 4.85 9.71 10.28
C ASP A 161 5.15 8.29 9.77
N GLY A 162 4.99 8.06 8.46
CA GLY A 162 5.34 6.83 7.79
C GLY A 162 5.30 6.98 6.28
N ILE A 163 6.08 6.13 5.59
CA ILE A 163 6.08 6.06 4.12
C ILE A 163 5.93 4.60 3.69
N VAL A 164 5.01 4.31 2.78
CA VAL A 164 4.92 3.03 2.10
C VAL A 164 5.20 3.20 0.61
N VAL A 165 6.06 2.36 0.05
CA VAL A 165 6.38 2.34 -1.37
C VAL A 165 5.85 1.04 -1.96
N THR A 166 5.03 1.13 -2.98
CA THR A 166 4.33 0.00 -3.62
C THR A 166 4.90 -0.37 -5.00
N ALA A 167 6.11 0.10 -5.27
CA ALA A 167 6.93 -0.23 -6.45
C ALA A 167 8.37 -0.48 -6.02
N ALA A 168 9.08 -1.39 -6.67
CA ALA A 168 10.44 -1.77 -6.29
C ALA A 168 11.47 -0.76 -6.79
N ALA A 169 12.30 -0.25 -5.88
CA ALA A 169 13.43 0.61 -6.20
C ALA A 169 14.73 -0.21 -6.16
N PRO A 170 15.70 0.04 -7.08
CA PRO A 170 17.02 -0.61 -7.01
C PRO A 170 17.74 -0.32 -5.70
N GLN A 171 17.53 0.85 -5.14
CA GLN A 171 18.04 1.30 -3.84
C GLN A 171 17.05 2.26 -3.18
N VAL A 172 17.18 2.44 -1.88
CA VAL A 172 16.30 3.32 -1.11
C VAL A 172 16.45 4.77 -1.58
N PRO A 173 15.37 5.47 -2.01
CA PRO A 173 15.45 6.85 -2.46
C PRO A 173 15.80 7.79 -1.29
N PRO A 174 16.91 8.54 -1.36
CA PRO A 174 17.32 9.43 -0.25
C PRO A 174 16.28 10.52 0.08
N ALA A 175 15.57 11.03 -0.93
CA ALA A 175 14.54 12.06 -0.73
C ALA A 175 13.38 11.57 0.14
N LEU A 176 13.02 10.27 0.06
CA LEU A 176 11.98 9.70 0.90
C LEU A 176 12.43 9.57 2.36
N ILE A 177 13.68 9.18 2.59
CA ILE A 177 14.27 9.16 3.95
C ILE A 177 14.30 10.56 4.54
N ALA A 178 14.70 11.58 3.75
CA ALA A 178 14.72 12.96 4.21
C ALA A 178 13.34 13.44 4.69
N GLN A 179 12.26 12.97 4.06
CA GLN A 179 10.88 13.35 4.35
C GLN A 179 10.22 12.56 5.49
N LEU A 180 10.90 11.58 6.09
CA LEU A 180 10.43 10.89 7.30
C LEU A 180 10.73 11.71 8.56
N LYS A 181 9.86 11.65 9.55
CA LYS A 181 10.17 12.09 10.92
C LYS A 181 11.21 11.16 11.56
N PRO A 182 12.06 11.63 12.48
CA PRO A 182 12.89 10.75 13.31
C PRO A 182 12.03 9.70 14.04
N GLY A 183 12.45 8.44 14.03
CA GLY A 183 11.71 7.31 14.59
C GLY A 183 10.60 6.75 13.68
N ALA A 184 10.23 7.46 12.61
CA ALA A 184 9.23 6.99 11.67
C ALA A 184 9.75 5.87 10.76
N ARG A 185 8.81 5.07 10.23
CA ARG A 185 9.10 3.91 9.41
C ARG A 185 8.85 4.15 7.94
N MET A 186 9.67 3.50 7.11
CA MET A 186 9.38 3.29 5.70
C MET A 186 9.28 1.79 5.42
N VAL A 187 8.27 1.40 4.65
CA VAL A 187 8.14 0.04 4.11
C VAL A 187 8.32 0.13 2.60
N ILE A 188 9.32 -0.56 2.05
CA ILE A 188 9.71 -0.44 0.64
C ILE A 188 10.25 -1.76 0.10
N PRO A 189 9.84 -2.20 -1.10
CA PRO A 189 10.52 -3.26 -1.82
C PRO A 189 11.80 -2.73 -2.46
N VAL A 190 12.93 -3.40 -2.20
CA VAL A 190 14.25 -3.02 -2.73
C VAL A 190 14.86 -4.19 -3.50
N GLY A 191 15.32 -3.91 -4.70
CA GLY A 191 15.95 -4.85 -5.65
C GLY A 191 15.71 -4.41 -7.09
N GLY A 192 16.62 -4.75 -7.98
CA GLY A 192 16.49 -4.50 -9.42
C GLY A 192 15.41 -5.38 -10.07
N SER A 193 15.09 -5.09 -11.35
CA SER A 193 14.10 -5.87 -12.11
C SER A 193 14.51 -7.33 -12.30
N ASP A 194 15.81 -7.59 -12.39
CA ASP A 194 16.40 -8.91 -12.63
C ASP A 194 16.98 -9.55 -11.36
N GLU A 195 16.73 -8.94 -10.20
CA GLU A 195 17.20 -9.39 -8.91
C GLU A 195 16.03 -9.81 -8.03
N VAL A 196 16.34 -10.55 -6.95
CA VAL A 196 15.35 -10.82 -5.89
C VAL A 196 15.08 -9.54 -5.13
N GLN A 197 13.85 -9.05 -5.21
CA GLN A 197 13.40 -7.92 -4.43
C GLN A 197 13.05 -8.37 -3.01
N TYR A 198 13.40 -7.57 -2.01
CA TYR A 198 13.02 -7.82 -0.63
C TYR A 198 12.19 -6.66 -0.10
N LEU A 199 11.06 -6.98 0.53
CA LEU A 199 10.36 -6.00 1.34
C LEU A 199 11.26 -5.66 2.54
N LYS A 200 11.51 -4.37 2.73
CA LYS A 200 12.34 -3.85 3.83
C LYS A 200 11.54 -2.90 4.71
N VAL A 201 11.85 -2.91 5.99
CA VAL A 201 11.43 -1.88 6.95
C VAL A 201 12.65 -1.05 7.30
N LEU A 202 12.54 0.26 7.13
CA LEU A 202 13.54 1.22 7.55
C LEU A 202 12.99 2.07 8.69
N VAL A 203 13.84 2.39 9.66
CA VAL A 203 13.50 3.30 10.77
C VAL A 203 14.47 4.46 10.71
N LYS A 204 13.96 5.70 10.54
CA LYS A 204 14.80 6.89 10.49
C LYS A 204 15.38 7.20 11.86
N ARG A 205 16.70 7.37 11.93
CA ARG A 205 17.40 7.79 13.15
C ARG A 205 17.41 9.31 13.32
N ALA A 206 17.70 9.75 14.54
CA ALA A 206 17.82 11.17 14.86
C ALA A 206 19.00 11.86 14.14
N ASP A 207 20.05 11.12 13.79
CA ASP A 207 21.21 11.59 13.04
C ASP A 207 20.95 11.76 11.53
N GLY A 208 19.74 11.45 11.07
CA GLY A 208 19.34 11.51 9.66
C GLY A 208 19.61 10.22 8.86
N GLY A 209 20.36 9.27 9.42
CA GLY A 209 20.50 7.92 8.88
C GLY A 209 19.26 7.06 9.12
N TYR A 210 19.38 5.78 8.82
CA TYR A 210 18.31 4.81 9.10
C TYR A 210 18.89 3.45 9.45
N ASP A 211 18.11 2.69 10.23
CA ASP A 211 18.31 1.25 10.42
C ASP A 211 17.39 0.50 9.47
N GLU A 212 17.84 -0.60 8.90
CA GLU A 212 17.02 -1.41 8.01
C GLU A 212 16.90 -2.86 8.46
N ARG A 213 15.73 -3.44 8.19
CA ARG A 213 15.47 -4.87 8.36
C ARG A 213 14.86 -5.43 7.06
N ARG A 214 15.45 -6.50 6.54
CA ARG A 214 14.87 -7.30 5.48
C ARG A 214 13.74 -8.15 6.06
N VAL A 215 12.61 -8.23 5.35
CA VAL A 215 11.42 -8.96 5.81
C VAL A 215 11.27 -10.25 5.02
N LEU A 216 10.76 -10.18 3.78
CA LEU A 216 10.55 -11.36 2.94
C LEU A 216 10.79 -11.03 1.46
N PRO A 217 11.05 -12.06 0.62
CA PRO A 217 11.16 -11.85 -0.82
C PRO A 217 9.80 -11.49 -1.42
N VAL A 218 9.80 -10.54 -2.35
CA VAL A 218 8.59 -10.02 -3.02
C VAL A 218 8.85 -9.82 -4.50
N ARG A 219 7.77 -9.55 -5.25
CA ARG A 219 7.86 -9.14 -6.65
C ARG A 219 6.92 -7.96 -6.89
N PHE A 220 7.49 -6.80 -7.14
CA PHE A 220 6.79 -5.57 -7.49
C PHE A 220 7.18 -5.10 -8.88
N VAL A 221 6.31 -4.29 -9.47
CA VAL A 221 6.66 -3.47 -10.64
C VAL A 221 7.75 -2.47 -10.27
N PRO A 222 8.62 -2.08 -11.22
CA PRO A 222 9.71 -1.16 -10.90
C PRO A 222 9.19 0.25 -10.57
N LEU A 223 9.80 0.88 -9.57
CA LEU A 223 9.70 2.32 -9.37
C LEU A 223 10.54 2.99 -10.46
N VAL A 224 9.92 3.82 -11.28
CA VAL A 224 10.60 4.54 -12.37
C VAL A 224 10.57 6.04 -12.11
N PRO A 225 11.67 6.76 -12.46
CA PRO A 225 11.70 8.21 -12.32
C PRO A 225 10.73 8.88 -13.29
N GLY A 226 10.18 10.01 -12.89
CA GLY A 226 9.44 10.89 -13.79
C GLY A 226 10.33 11.40 -14.92
N LYS A 227 9.74 11.61 -16.09
CA LYS A 227 10.45 12.31 -17.18
C LYS A 227 10.70 13.76 -16.75
N LYS A 228 11.95 14.20 -16.87
CA LYS A 228 12.32 15.61 -16.71
C LYS A 228 11.73 16.46 -17.82
#